data_3f93bec32d5c4abd1ae40e6ae1979443
#
_entry.id   3f93bec32d5c4abd1ae40e6ae1979443
#
_cell.length_a   1.000
_cell.length_b   1.000
_cell.length_c   1.000
_cell.angle_alpha   90.00
_cell.angle_beta   90.00
_cell.angle_gamma   90.00
#
_symmetry.space_group_name_H-M   'P 1'
#
loop_
_entity.id
_entity.type
_entity.pdbx_description
1 polymer ?
#
loop_
_entity_poly.entity_id
_entity_poly.type
_entity_poly.pdbx_seq_one_letter_code
_entity_poly.pdbx_strand_id
1 'polypeptide(L)'
;MSEPAATVAAAPRKGGWRRLALAIVLFLAVPLIPQLRVMLPIEQTAMLLVAVMASCMIVGWRQGGKASLAIIWLVLAAALIAWPGASTAADASSGARGWAVTGTNGYAALARGWTLILAASFGLVSLFGTGRPFISRSLSTLAVAAGLAFVLILLSPGGPTRVAGTMAVEYARRNDESIAQIRLGAATEPWKRRVDSSPAIQRLNDMAEDQLRDIPRWSSLLVPAVLALESLVALALGWSLYHRLNRAPIGPPLGRLMDFRFNDQLVWGVAVGASIYLLPAFAEAKNAGLNILVFFGSLYILRGLGILGWISKGRVGRLVFAMVGSFVLAVILADALGFLISPLFPIAALAFALGLGDTWLDWRAMIQPKTV
;
A
#
# COMPACT_ATOMS: atom_id res chain seq x y z
N MET A 1 -3.05 4.80 44.68
CA MET A 1 -3.76 5.12 43.44
C MET A 1 -3.10 6.38 42.89
N SER A 2 -2.11 6.23 41.99
CA SER A 2 -1.39 7.33 41.33
C SER A 2 -2.18 7.75 40.08
N GLU A 3 -2.61 9.00 40.02
CA GLU A 3 -3.26 9.64 38.87
C GLU A 3 -2.41 9.44 37.61
N PRO A 4 -3.01 9.00 36.48
CA PRO A 4 -2.26 8.94 35.24
C PRO A 4 -1.97 10.38 34.78
N ALA A 5 -0.68 10.71 34.68
CA ALA A 5 -0.21 11.99 34.15
C ALA A 5 -0.89 12.29 32.82
N ALA A 6 -1.62 13.40 32.77
CA ALA A 6 -2.28 13.91 31.57
C ALA A 6 -1.20 14.12 30.50
N THR A 7 -1.26 13.30 29.45
CA THR A 7 -0.38 13.41 28.29
C THR A 7 -0.69 14.75 27.60
N VAL A 8 0.19 15.72 27.80
CA VAL A 8 0.13 17.03 27.14
C VAL A 8 0.14 16.78 25.64
N ALA A 9 -1.00 17.06 25.00
CA ALA A 9 -1.14 16.94 23.56
C ALA A 9 -0.11 17.85 22.88
N ALA A 10 0.88 17.23 22.24
CA ALA A 10 1.93 17.97 21.53
C ALA A 10 1.29 18.84 20.44
N ALA A 11 1.52 20.15 20.51
CA ALA A 11 1.00 21.13 19.56
C ALA A 11 1.30 20.72 18.11
N PRO A 12 0.36 20.90 17.18
CA PRO A 12 0.50 20.48 15.79
C PRO A 12 1.69 21.22 15.14
N ARG A 13 2.70 20.46 14.74
CA ARG A 13 3.88 20.99 14.05
C ARG A 13 3.51 21.62 12.71
N LYS A 14 3.70 22.93 12.55
CA LYS A 14 3.42 23.73 11.34
C LYS A 14 4.15 23.28 10.05
N GLY A 15 5.06 22.31 10.10
CA GLY A 15 6.00 21.98 9.00
C GLY A 15 5.68 20.75 8.16
N GLY A 16 4.48 20.19 8.19
CA GLY A 16 4.22 18.87 7.57
C GLY A 16 3.40 18.84 6.28
N TRP A 17 2.81 19.95 5.82
CA TRP A 17 1.89 19.96 4.67
C TRP A 17 2.56 19.55 3.35
N ARG A 18 3.75 20.06 3.06
CA ARG A 18 4.49 19.72 1.84
C ARG A 18 4.79 18.22 1.76
N ARG A 19 5.20 17.62 2.87
CA ARG A 19 5.50 16.17 2.93
C ARG A 19 4.23 15.32 2.77
N LEU A 20 3.12 15.73 3.38
CA LEU A 20 1.85 15.03 3.21
C LEU A 20 1.33 15.16 1.79
N ALA A 21 1.34 16.38 1.23
CA ALA A 21 0.93 16.60 -0.16
C ALA A 21 1.78 15.76 -1.12
N LEU A 22 3.11 15.73 -0.92
CA LEU A 22 4.00 14.87 -1.70
C LEU A 22 3.64 13.39 -1.55
N ALA A 23 3.38 12.91 -0.32
CA ALA A 23 3.00 11.52 -0.09
C ALA A 23 1.66 11.16 -0.75
N ILE A 24 0.67 12.06 -0.72
CA ILE A 24 -0.61 11.87 -1.42
C ILE A 24 -0.39 11.87 -2.95
N VAL A 25 0.39 12.80 -3.47
CA VAL A 25 0.70 12.85 -4.90
C VAL A 25 1.43 11.58 -5.33
N LEU A 26 2.43 11.13 -4.58
CA LEU A 26 3.13 9.87 -4.86
C LEU A 26 2.18 8.68 -4.81
N PHE A 27 1.31 8.58 -3.80
CA PHE A 27 0.32 7.51 -3.69
C PHE A 27 -0.62 7.47 -4.89
N LEU A 28 -1.12 8.62 -5.34
CA LEU A 28 -1.98 8.73 -6.51
C LEU A 28 -1.20 8.58 -7.84
N ALA A 29 0.12 8.81 -7.82
CA ALA A 29 0.96 8.66 -8.99
C ALA A 29 1.50 7.23 -9.20
N VAL A 30 1.51 6.38 -8.14
CA VAL A 30 1.94 4.98 -8.26
C VAL A 30 1.27 4.24 -9.42
N PRO A 31 -0.06 4.38 -9.65
CA PRO A 31 -0.74 3.74 -10.77
C PRO A 31 -0.36 4.30 -12.15
N LEU A 32 0.41 5.39 -12.24
CA LEU A 32 0.91 5.91 -13.53
C LEU A 32 2.06 5.07 -14.07
N ILE A 33 2.71 4.27 -13.21
CA ILE A 33 3.74 3.32 -13.62
C ILE A 33 3.04 2.12 -14.27
N PRO A 34 3.30 1.78 -15.55
CA PRO A 34 2.54 0.76 -16.29
C PRO A 34 2.49 -0.59 -15.57
N GLN A 35 3.59 -1.03 -14.97
CA GLN A 35 3.68 -2.29 -14.26
C GLN A 35 2.83 -2.32 -12.97
N LEU A 36 2.75 -1.17 -12.26
CA LEU A 36 1.96 -1.06 -11.02
C LEU A 36 0.50 -0.78 -11.30
N ARG A 37 0.16 -0.18 -12.44
CA ARG A 37 -1.22 0.10 -12.88
C ARG A 37 -2.06 -1.17 -13.01
N VAL A 38 -1.43 -2.29 -13.38
CA VAL A 38 -2.11 -3.59 -13.45
C VAL A 38 -2.66 -3.96 -12.07
N MET A 39 -1.85 -3.75 -11.01
CA MET A 39 -2.21 -4.13 -9.63
C MET A 39 -3.05 -3.08 -8.91
N LEU A 40 -2.75 -1.81 -9.12
CA LEU A 40 -3.27 -0.66 -8.36
C LEU A 40 -3.88 0.38 -9.31
N PRO A 41 -5.17 0.29 -9.67
CA PRO A 41 -5.80 1.29 -10.52
C PRO A 41 -6.02 2.60 -9.78
N ILE A 42 -5.82 3.73 -10.46
CA ILE A 42 -5.87 5.07 -9.88
C ILE A 42 -7.24 5.39 -9.27
N GLU A 43 -8.32 4.89 -9.87
CA GLU A 43 -9.68 5.10 -9.35
C GLU A 43 -9.88 4.44 -7.99
N GLN A 44 -9.37 3.22 -7.83
CA GLN A 44 -9.44 2.51 -6.56
C GLN A 44 -8.65 3.25 -5.48
N THR A 45 -7.44 3.68 -5.80
CA THR A 45 -6.56 4.44 -4.90
C THR A 45 -7.22 5.75 -4.44
N ALA A 46 -7.83 6.48 -5.38
CA ALA A 46 -8.52 7.73 -5.08
C ALA A 46 -9.81 7.49 -4.26
N MET A 47 -10.61 6.49 -4.64
CA MET A 47 -11.83 6.14 -3.90
C MET A 47 -11.51 5.73 -2.46
N LEU A 48 -10.49 4.90 -2.25
CA LEU A 48 -10.06 4.48 -0.91
C LEU A 48 -9.66 5.68 -0.05
N LEU A 49 -8.82 6.57 -0.58
CA LEU A 49 -8.35 7.74 0.17
C LEU A 49 -9.51 8.66 0.57
N VAL A 50 -10.40 8.97 -0.36
CA VAL A 50 -11.51 9.90 -0.13
C VAL A 50 -12.58 9.28 0.79
N ALA A 51 -12.89 7.99 0.65
CA ALA A 51 -13.83 7.30 1.51
C ALA A 51 -13.32 7.19 2.96
N VAL A 52 -12.03 6.89 3.14
CA VAL A 52 -11.39 6.89 4.46
C VAL A 52 -11.43 8.30 5.08
N MET A 53 -11.16 9.35 4.29
CA MET A 53 -11.28 10.73 4.76
C MET A 53 -12.70 11.06 5.20
N ALA A 54 -13.71 10.69 4.42
CA ALA A 54 -15.11 10.89 4.80
C ALA A 54 -15.42 10.19 6.14
N SER A 55 -14.97 8.95 6.30
CA SER A 55 -15.13 8.22 7.56
C SER A 55 -14.45 8.91 8.75
N CYS A 56 -13.20 9.38 8.58
CA CYS A 56 -12.49 10.16 9.59
C CYS A 56 -13.27 11.43 9.99
N MET A 57 -13.81 12.17 9.01
CA MET A 57 -14.52 13.42 9.24
C MET A 57 -15.87 13.20 9.91
N ILE A 58 -16.61 12.14 9.57
CA ILE A 58 -17.86 11.77 10.21
C ILE A 58 -17.64 11.44 11.70
N VAL A 59 -16.62 10.61 11.98
CA VAL A 59 -16.27 10.26 13.36
C VAL A 59 -15.82 11.50 14.14
N GLY A 60 -15.01 12.38 13.50
CA GLY A 60 -14.58 13.64 14.08
C GLY A 60 -15.73 14.60 14.38
N TRP A 61 -16.73 14.68 13.48
CA TRP A 61 -17.92 15.47 13.69
C TRP A 61 -18.69 15.04 14.94
N ARG A 62 -18.91 13.75 15.14
CA ARG A 62 -19.58 13.24 16.36
C ARG A 62 -18.86 13.61 17.65
N GLN A 63 -17.59 13.98 17.60
CA GLN A 63 -16.78 14.41 18.76
C GLN A 63 -16.54 15.93 18.80
N GLY A 64 -17.37 16.72 18.12
CA GLY A 64 -17.32 18.19 18.17
C GLY A 64 -16.57 18.86 17.01
N GLY A 65 -16.18 18.10 15.99
CA GLY A 65 -15.62 18.65 14.75
C GLY A 65 -16.66 19.36 13.88
N LYS A 66 -16.20 20.01 12.80
CA LYS A 66 -17.07 20.75 11.88
C LYS A 66 -17.91 19.81 11.00
N ALA A 67 -19.24 19.90 11.11
CA ALA A 67 -20.18 19.14 10.28
C ALA A 67 -20.00 19.41 8.78
N SER A 68 -19.69 20.66 8.40
CA SER A 68 -19.45 21.02 6.99
C SER A 68 -18.34 20.23 6.33
N LEU A 69 -17.24 19.97 7.04
CA LEU A 69 -16.14 19.13 6.51
C LEU A 69 -16.59 17.69 6.35
N ALA A 70 -17.36 17.13 7.28
CA ALA A 70 -17.88 15.77 7.16
C ALA A 70 -18.81 15.64 5.96
N ILE A 71 -19.71 16.61 5.74
CA ILE A 71 -20.60 16.62 4.58
C ILE A 71 -19.85 16.75 3.27
N ILE A 72 -18.87 17.66 3.16
CA ILE A 72 -18.06 17.84 1.95
C ILE A 72 -17.36 16.54 1.56
N TRP A 73 -16.68 15.91 2.52
CA TRP A 73 -15.97 14.66 2.24
C TRP A 73 -16.90 13.49 1.97
N LEU A 74 -18.07 13.44 2.62
CA LEU A 74 -19.09 12.42 2.34
C LEU A 74 -19.64 12.56 0.91
N VAL A 75 -19.98 13.80 0.50
CA VAL A 75 -20.47 14.06 -0.87
C VAL A 75 -19.40 13.73 -1.90
N LEU A 76 -18.13 14.09 -1.64
CA LEU A 76 -17.04 13.77 -2.52
C LEU A 76 -16.81 12.25 -2.63
N ALA A 77 -16.87 11.52 -1.51
CA ALA A 77 -16.78 10.07 -1.51
C ALA A 77 -17.95 9.43 -2.26
N ALA A 78 -19.18 9.87 -2.00
CA ALA A 78 -20.36 9.38 -2.70
C ALA A 78 -20.27 9.66 -4.21
N ALA A 79 -19.84 10.85 -4.60
CA ALA A 79 -19.65 11.20 -6.01
C ALA A 79 -18.61 10.29 -6.69
N LEU A 80 -17.46 10.03 -6.06
CA LEU A 80 -16.42 9.15 -6.62
C LEU A 80 -16.88 7.68 -6.68
N ILE A 81 -17.59 7.20 -5.67
CA ILE A 81 -18.10 5.82 -5.63
C ILE A 81 -19.23 5.63 -6.63
N ALA A 82 -20.10 6.64 -6.76
CA ALA A 82 -21.21 6.59 -7.72
C ALA A 82 -20.78 6.91 -9.16
N TRP A 83 -19.57 7.49 -9.35
CA TRP A 83 -19.09 7.85 -10.67
C TRP A 83 -19.17 6.63 -11.58
N PRO A 84 -19.97 6.67 -12.65
CA PRO A 84 -19.91 5.64 -13.66
C PRO A 84 -18.55 5.80 -14.33
N GLY A 85 -17.54 5.12 -13.82
CA GLY A 85 -16.28 5.02 -14.57
C GLY A 85 -16.67 4.69 -16.01
N ALA A 86 -16.07 5.32 -17.01
CA ALA A 86 -16.42 5.15 -18.40
C ALA A 86 -16.39 3.65 -18.78
N SER A 87 -17.43 2.93 -18.41
CA SER A 87 -17.53 1.47 -18.39
C SER A 87 -18.32 0.96 -19.59
N THR A 88 -18.46 1.79 -20.60
CA THR A 88 -19.04 1.33 -21.83
C THR A 88 -17.92 0.88 -22.77
N ALA A 89 -17.88 -0.41 -23.01
CA ALA A 89 -17.01 -1.04 -24.01
C ALA A 89 -17.17 -0.41 -25.43
N ALA A 90 -18.11 0.50 -25.61
CA ALA A 90 -18.33 1.27 -26.83
C ALA A 90 -17.27 2.36 -27.07
N ASP A 91 -16.60 2.86 -26.00
CA ASP A 91 -15.63 3.95 -26.13
C ASP A 91 -14.20 3.48 -26.37
N ALA A 92 -13.93 2.19 -26.35
CA ALA A 92 -12.60 1.65 -26.65
C ALA A 92 -12.16 1.91 -28.12
N SER A 93 -13.10 2.25 -29.00
CA SER A 93 -12.84 2.56 -30.43
C SER A 93 -12.50 4.04 -30.68
N SER A 94 -12.86 4.92 -29.77
CA SER A 94 -12.55 6.34 -29.88
C SER A 94 -11.25 6.64 -29.17
N GLY A 95 -10.13 6.66 -29.82
CA GLY A 95 -8.78 6.98 -29.30
C GLY A 95 -8.64 8.13 -28.28
N ALA A 96 -9.68 8.44 -27.55
CA ALA A 96 -9.73 9.34 -26.43
C ALA A 96 -8.90 8.75 -25.29
N ARG A 97 -7.68 9.26 -25.15
CA ARG A 97 -6.81 9.07 -23.97
C ARG A 97 -7.48 9.63 -22.71
N GLY A 98 -8.63 9.02 -22.34
CA GLY A 98 -9.30 9.33 -21.10
C GLY A 98 -8.52 8.77 -19.91
N TRP A 99 -8.37 9.55 -18.88
CA TRP A 99 -7.80 9.15 -17.58
C TRP A 99 -8.67 8.12 -16.85
N ALA A 100 -9.82 7.76 -17.40
CA ALA A 100 -10.75 6.77 -16.86
C ALA A 100 -10.25 5.37 -17.18
N VAL A 101 -9.73 4.69 -16.19
CA VAL A 101 -9.48 3.24 -16.28
C VAL A 101 -10.83 2.56 -16.19
N THR A 102 -11.29 2.11 -17.32
CA THR A 102 -12.51 1.31 -17.45
C THR A 102 -12.23 -0.09 -16.92
N GLY A 103 -12.58 -0.34 -15.65
CA GLY A 103 -12.65 -1.71 -15.16
C GLY A 103 -13.87 -2.43 -15.70
N THR A 104 -13.81 -3.77 -15.80
CA THR A 104 -15.03 -4.55 -16.05
C THR A 104 -16.05 -4.22 -14.95
N ASN A 105 -17.33 -4.21 -15.29
CA ASN A 105 -18.40 -3.88 -14.33
C ASN A 105 -18.33 -4.72 -13.05
N GLY A 106 -17.91 -5.98 -13.14
CA GLY A 106 -17.70 -6.86 -11.99
C GLY A 106 -16.58 -6.40 -11.09
N TYR A 107 -15.43 -6.02 -11.66
CA TYR A 107 -14.29 -5.50 -10.87
C TYR A 107 -14.62 -4.16 -10.21
N ALA A 108 -15.25 -3.24 -10.94
CA ALA A 108 -15.66 -1.95 -10.39
C ALA A 108 -16.62 -2.12 -9.20
N ALA A 109 -17.53 -3.09 -9.25
CA ALA A 109 -18.40 -3.41 -8.12
C ALA A 109 -17.62 -3.94 -6.90
N LEU A 110 -16.63 -4.81 -7.11
CA LEU A 110 -15.77 -5.33 -6.04
C LEU A 110 -14.92 -4.22 -5.41
N ALA A 111 -14.31 -3.34 -6.21
CA ALA A 111 -13.51 -2.22 -5.73
C ALA A 111 -14.34 -1.22 -4.91
N ARG A 112 -15.55 -0.90 -5.38
CA ARG A 112 -16.51 -0.05 -4.65
C ARG A 112 -16.96 -0.71 -3.36
N GLY A 113 -17.30 -2.00 -3.41
CA GLY A 113 -17.69 -2.79 -2.24
C GLY A 113 -16.58 -2.81 -1.18
N TRP A 114 -15.36 -3.09 -1.58
CA TRP A 114 -14.20 -3.04 -0.67
C TRP A 114 -14.01 -1.67 -0.04
N THR A 115 -14.09 -0.61 -0.85
CA THR A 115 -13.95 0.78 -0.38
C THR A 115 -14.98 1.13 0.69
N LEU A 116 -16.24 0.75 0.47
CA LEU A 116 -17.32 0.99 1.42
C LEU A 116 -17.13 0.20 2.72
N ILE A 117 -16.79 -1.09 2.60
CA ILE A 117 -16.55 -1.96 3.76
C ILE A 117 -15.38 -1.43 4.57
N LEU A 118 -14.28 -1.04 3.94
CA LEU A 118 -13.10 -0.50 4.61
C LEU A 118 -13.43 0.81 5.34
N ALA A 119 -14.07 1.76 4.67
CA ALA A 119 -14.44 3.05 5.25
C ALA A 119 -15.41 2.89 6.42
N ALA A 120 -16.43 2.04 6.29
CA ALA A 120 -17.38 1.75 7.36
C ALA A 120 -16.70 1.07 8.56
N SER A 121 -15.85 0.07 8.30
CA SER A 121 -15.07 -0.63 9.33
C SER A 121 -14.14 0.33 10.08
N PHE A 122 -13.48 1.26 9.36
CA PHE A 122 -12.62 2.26 9.98
C PHE A 122 -13.40 3.24 10.85
N GLY A 123 -14.56 3.69 10.37
CA GLY A 123 -15.49 4.51 11.15
C GLY A 123 -15.90 3.82 12.44
N LEU A 124 -16.34 2.56 12.33
CA LEU A 124 -16.79 1.75 13.46
C LEU A 124 -15.66 1.55 14.49
N VAL A 125 -14.50 1.06 14.05
CA VAL A 125 -13.34 0.84 14.93
C VAL A 125 -12.87 2.14 15.59
N SER A 126 -12.94 3.26 14.88
CA SER A 126 -12.56 4.58 15.40
C SER A 126 -13.53 5.12 16.43
N LEU A 127 -14.82 4.80 16.34
CA LEU A 127 -15.83 5.18 17.34
C LEU A 127 -15.62 4.45 18.67
N PHE A 128 -15.27 3.17 18.63
CA PHE A 128 -15.11 2.35 19.84
C PHE A 128 -13.69 2.34 20.41
N GLY A 129 -12.70 2.85 19.68
CA GLY A 129 -11.29 2.77 20.05
C GLY A 129 -10.58 4.13 20.03
N THR A 130 -11.16 5.19 20.62
CA THR A 130 -10.63 6.55 20.52
C THR A 130 -9.20 6.75 21.01
N GLY A 131 -8.77 6.02 22.05
CA GLY A 131 -7.41 6.10 22.61
C GLY A 131 -6.36 5.19 21.96
N ARG A 132 -6.77 4.31 21.01
CA ARG A 132 -5.84 3.34 20.41
C ARG A 132 -4.85 4.01 19.44
N PRO A 133 -3.58 3.55 19.39
CA PRO A 133 -2.61 4.01 18.41
C PRO A 133 -3.09 3.66 16.99
N PHE A 134 -2.68 4.49 16.02
CA PHE A 134 -3.13 4.38 14.63
C PHE A 134 -2.95 2.96 14.04
N ILE A 135 -1.78 2.34 14.26
CA ILE A 135 -1.48 1.03 13.64
C ILE A 135 -2.42 -0.08 14.15
N SER A 136 -2.69 -0.11 15.46
CA SER A 136 -3.63 -1.07 16.04
C SER A 136 -5.05 -0.86 15.51
N ARG A 137 -5.46 0.40 15.36
CA ARG A 137 -6.75 0.77 14.77
C ARG A 137 -6.85 0.32 13.32
N SER A 138 -5.84 0.60 12.51
CA SER A 138 -5.82 0.23 11.10
C SER A 138 -5.80 -1.29 10.88
N LEU A 139 -5.03 -2.03 11.67
CA LEU A 139 -5.01 -3.50 11.59
C LEU A 139 -6.35 -4.10 12.03
N SER A 140 -6.96 -3.58 13.10
CA SER A 140 -8.31 -3.99 13.51
C SER A 140 -9.34 -3.68 12.42
N THR A 141 -9.23 -2.52 11.76
CA THR A 141 -10.07 -2.15 10.62
C THR A 141 -9.93 -3.14 9.46
N LEU A 142 -8.70 -3.46 9.08
CA LEU A 142 -8.44 -4.42 8.00
C LEU A 142 -8.98 -5.80 8.35
N ALA A 143 -8.82 -6.26 9.60
CA ALA A 143 -9.36 -7.53 10.05
C ALA A 143 -10.90 -7.57 9.97
N VAL A 144 -11.57 -6.51 10.45
CA VAL A 144 -13.04 -6.39 10.36
C VAL A 144 -13.49 -6.31 8.91
N ALA A 145 -12.83 -5.49 8.10
CA ALA A 145 -13.17 -5.34 6.68
C ALA A 145 -12.98 -6.64 5.90
N ALA A 146 -11.86 -7.35 6.14
CA ALA A 146 -11.60 -8.64 5.50
C ALA A 146 -12.63 -9.70 5.93
N GLY A 147 -12.98 -9.76 7.22
CA GLY A 147 -14.01 -10.66 7.73
C GLY A 147 -15.38 -10.39 7.12
N LEU A 148 -15.81 -9.12 7.04
CA LEU A 148 -17.06 -8.74 6.39
C LEU A 148 -17.06 -9.06 4.89
N ALA A 149 -15.97 -8.73 4.18
CA ALA A 149 -15.83 -9.03 2.77
C ALA A 149 -15.89 -10.55 2.52
N PHE A 150 -15.20 -11.33 3.34
CA PHE A 150 -15.22 -12.79 3.24
C PHE A 150 -16.63 -13.35 3.41
N VAL A 151 -17.37 -12.91 4.44
CA VAL A 151 -18.77 -13.33 4.67
C VAL A 151 -19.65 -12.94 3.47
N LEU A 152 -19.53 -11.71 2.97
CA LEU A 152 -20.31 -11.24 1.81
C LEU A 152 -19.99 -12.03 0.54
N ILE A 153 -18.72 -12.38 0.32
CA ILE A 153 -18.30 -13.22 -0.80
C ILE A 153 -18.91 -14.62 -0.68
N LEU A 154 -18.89 -15.22 0.52
CA LEU A 154 -19.49 -16.54 0.73
C LEU A 154 -21.01 -16.55 0.49
N LEU A 155 -21.68 -15.46 0.86
CA LEU A 155 -23.14 -15.30 0.68
C LEU A 155 -23.52 -14.87 -0.76
N SER A 156 -22.54 -14.45 -1.57
CA SER A 156 -22.83 -13.99 -2.94
C SER A 156 -23.03 -15.16 -3.90
N PRO A 157 -23.90 -15.01 -4.92
CA PRO A 157 -24.07 -16.03 -5.96
C PRO A 157 -22.75 -16.27 -6.71
N GLY A 158 -22.30 -17.52 -6.75
CA GLY A 158 -21.02 -17.91 -7.35
C GLY A 158 -19.81 -17.77 -6.42
N GLY A 159 -19.98 -17.19 -5.21
CA GLY A 159 -18.97 -17.19 -4.14
C GLY A 159 -17.55 -16.77 -4.55
N PRO A 160 -16.54 -17.40 -3.92
CA PRO A 160 -15.13 -17.06 -4.18
C PRO A 160 -14.70 -17.31 -5.64
N THR A 161 -15.25 -18.29 -6.32
CA THR A 161 -14.90 -18.63 -7.71
C THR A 161 -15.29 -17.52 -8.69
N ARG A 162 -16.44 -16.88 -8.49
CA ARG A 162 -16.85 -15.72 -9.29
C ARG A 162 -15.94 -14.53 -9.07
N VAL A 163 -15.56 -14.25 -7.82
CA VAL A 163 -14.65 -13.16 -7.50
C VAL A 163 -13.28 -13.40 -8.13
N ALA A 164 -12.72 -14.61 -7.98
CA ALA A 164 -11.45 -14.99 -8.59
C ALA A 164 -11.48 -14.86 -10.12
N GLY A 165 -12.55 -15.34 -10.76
CA GLY A 165 -12.74 -15.21 -12.21
C GLY A 165 -12.83 -13.75 -12.67
N THR A 166 -13.59 -12.92 -11.96
CA THR A 166 -13.69 -11.47 -12.25
C THR A 166 -12.33 -10.78 -12.15
N MET A 167 -11.56 -11.10 -11.10
CA MET A 167 -10.22 -10.56 -10.94
C MET A 167 -9.26 -11.02 -12.04
N ALA A 168 -9.26 -12.31 -12.38
CA ALA A 168 -8.40 -12.85 -13.42
C ALA A 168 -8.66 -12.18 -14.79
N VAL A 169 -9.93 -12.02 -15.19
CA VAL A 169 -10.32 -11.34 -16.42
C VAL A 169 -9.84 -9.89 -16.44
N GLU A 170 -10.04 -9.17 -15.33
CA GLU A 170 -9.64 -7.77 -15.25
C GLU A 170 -8.11 -7.59 -15.30
N TYR A 171 -7.36 -8.44 -14.62
CA TYR A 171 -5.89 -8.37 -14.65
C TYR A 171 -5.33 -8.73 -16.01
N ALA A 172 -5.88 -9.74 -16.69
CA ALA A 172 -5.51 -10.06 -18.07
C ALA A 172 -5.72 -8.86 -19.00
N ARG A 173 -6.91 -8.25 -18.95
CA ARG A 173 -7.24 -7.05 -19.74
C ARG A 173 -6.25 -5.90 -19.50
N ARG A 174 -5.95 -5.57 -18.24
CA ARG A 174 -5.01 -4.50 -17.89
C ARG A 174 -3.59 -4.78 -18.35
N ASN A 175 -3.19 -6.04 -18.27
CA ASN A 175 -1.89 -6.46 -18.76
C ASN A 175 -1.77 -6.27 -20.27
N ASP A 176 -2.79 -6.70 -21.02
CA ASP A 176 -2.83 -6.53 -22.49
C ASP A 176 -2.78 -5.04 -22.87
N GLU A 177 -3.52 -4.19 -22.15
CA GLU A 177 -3.45 -2.73 -22.33
C GLU A 177 -2.07 -2.16 -22.02
N SER A 178 -1.41 -2.64 -20.95
CA SER A 178 -0.07 -2.19 -20.56
C SER A 178 0.97 -2.59 -21.59
N ILE A 179 0.90 -3.82 -22.09
CA ILE A 179 1.77 -4.31 -23.18
C ILE A 179 1.54 -3.48 -24.46
N ALA A 180 0.27 -3.24 -24.82
CA ALA A 180 -0.06 -2.42 -25.99
C ALA A 180 0.51 -1.00 -25.87
N GLN A 181 0.42 -0.36 -24.69
CA GLN A 181 0.99 0.96 -24.45
C GLN A 181 2.51 0.97 -24.57
N ILE A 182 3.21 -0.04 -24.06
CA ILE A 182 4.67 -0.15 -24.18
C ILE A 182 5.06 -0.33 -25.64
N ARG A 183 4.39 -1.18 -26.39
CA ARG A 183 4.62 -1.37 -27.82
C ARG A 183 4.39 -0.09 -28.64
N LEU A 184 3.32 0.66 -28.33
CA LEU A 184 3.07 1.96 -28.94
C LEU A 184 4.19 2.97 -28.61
N GLY A 185 4.67 2.98 -27.37
CA GLY A 185 5.80 3.80 -26.96
C GLY A 185 7.10 3.40 -27.68
N ALA A 186 7.35 2.10 -27.80
CA ALA A 186 8.52 1.55 -28.50
C ALA A 186 8.47 1.79 -30.02
N ALA A 187 7.28 1.93 -30.60
CA ALA A 187 7.10 2.24 -32.01
C ALA A 187 7.35 3.73 -32.37
N THR A 188 7.55 4.60 -31.36
CA THR A 188 7.88 6.01 -31.64
C THR A 188 9.28 6.13 -32.28
N GLU A 189 9.40 6.92 -33.35
CA GLU A 189 10.64 7.07 -34.10
C GLU A 189 11.91 7.36 -33.29
N PRO A 190 11.89 8.24 -32.25
CA PRO A 190 13.08 8.47 -31.43
C PRO A 190 13.50 7.27 -30.60
N TRP A 191 12.54 6.48 -30.12
CA TRP A 191 12.81 5.28 -29.31
C TRP A 191 13.25 4.12 -30.19
N LYS A 192 12.57 3.89 -31.31
CA LYS A 192 12.92 2.85 -32.28
C LYS A 192 14.37 2.98 -32.74
N ARG A 193 14.81 4.20 -33.11
CA ARG A 193 16.20 4.45 -33.46
C ARG A 193 17.19 4.13 -32.34
N ARG A 194 16.83 4.38 -31.07
CA ARG A 194 17.68 4.03 -29.91
C ARG A 194 17.74 2.53 -29.69
N VAL A 195 16.61 1.85 -29.81
CA VAL A 195 16.54 0.38 -29.67
C VAL A 195 17.34 -0.30 -30.77
N ASP A 196 17.14 0.12 -32.03
CA ASP A 196 17.83 -0.45 -33.19
C ASP A 196 19.35 -0.16 -33.16
N SER A 197 19.78 0.96 -32.53
CA SER A 197 21.20 1.34 -32.45
C SER A 197 21.96 0.72 -31.28
N SER A 198 21.29 0.11 -30.31
CA SER A 198 21.93 -0.41 -29.10
C SER A 198 21.40 -1.79 -28.69
N PRO A 199 22.21 -2.85 -28.87
CA PRO A 199 21.84 -4.20 -28.43
C PRO A 199 21.51 -4.31 -26.93
N ALA A 200 22.07 -3.42 -26.10
CA ALA A 200 21.77 -3.36 -24.67
C ALA A 200 20.34 -2.85 -24.40
N ILE A 201 19.92 -1.80 -25.14
CA ILE A 201 18.56 -1.27 -25.01
C ILE A 201 17.54 -2.27 -25.55
N GLN A 202 17.88 -2.99 -26.63
CA GLN A 202 17.02 -4.05 -27.16
C GLN A 202 16.80 -5.16 -26.14
N ARG A 203 17.86 -5.66 -25.49
CA ARG A 203 17.73 -6.65 -24.41
C ARG A 203 16.90 -6.16 -23.24
N LEU A 204 17.04 -4.90 -22.83
CA LEU A 204 16.22 -4.30 -21.76
C LEU A 204 14.75 -4.24 -22.15
N ASN A 205 14.45 -3.92 -23.42
CA ASN A 205 13.09 -3.90 -23.92
C ASN A 205 12.46 -5.30 -23.93
N ASP A 206 13.22 -6.31 -24.40
CA ASP A 206 12.80 -7.71 -24.45
C ASP A 206 12.57 -8.27 -23.03
N MET A 207 13.49 -7.97 -22.09
CA MET A 207 13.32 -8.34 -20.68
C MET A 207 12.09 -7.66 -20.05
N ALA A 208 11.82 -6.40 -20.38
CA ALA A 208 10.64 -5.70 -19.88
C ALA A 208 9.34 -6.34 -20.42
N GLU A 209 9.30 -6.75 -21.68
CA GLU A 209 8.15 -7.44 -22.26
C GLU A 209 7.95 -8.83 -21.62
N ASP A 210 9.01 -9.59 -21.38
CA ASP A 210 8.93 -10.90 -20.75
C ASP A 210 8.47 -10.79 -19.28
N GLN A 211 8.99 -9.83 -18.52
CA GLN A 211 8.51 -9.56 -17.17
C GLN A 211 7.01 -9.18 -17.14
N LEU A 212 6.56 -8.38 -18.11
CA LEU A 212 5.15 -8.00 -18.21
C LEU A 212 4.22 -9.18 -18.48
N ARG A 213 4.67 -10.22 -19.18
CA ARG A 213 3.87 -11.43 -19.43
C ARG A 213 3.56 -12.22 -18.16
N ASP A 214 4.46 -12.18 -17.16
CA ASP A 214 4.30 -12.88 -15.89
C ASP A 214 3.51 -12.08 -14.85
N ILE A 215 3.39 -10.76 -15.02
CA ILE A 215 2.68 -9.88 -14.08
C ILE A 215 1.24 -10.32 -13.79
N PRO A 216 0.40 -10.72 -14.78
CA PRO A 216 -0.98 -11.12 -14.48
C PRO A 216 -1.07 -12.28 -13.51
N ARG A 217 -0.17 -13.25 -13.65
CA ARG A 217 -0.11 -14.41 -12.76
C ARG A 217 0.23 -13.99 -11.33
N TRP A 218 1.29 -13.20 -11.15
CA TRP A 218 1.68 -12.70 -9.83
C TRP A 218 0.66 -11.73 -9.24
N SER A 219 0.09 -10.86 -10.08
CA SER A 219 -0.93 -9.90 -9.65
C SER A 219 -2.15 -10.59 -9.09
N SER A 220 -2.67 -11.59 -9.79
CA SER A 220 -3.86 -12.33 -9.33
C SER A 220 -3.62 -13.07 -8.02
N LEU A 221 -2.42 -13.60 -7.82
CA LEU A 221 -2.03 -14.30 -6.59
C LEU A 221 -1.89 -13.35 -5.39
N LEU A 222 -1.37 -12.13 -5.60
CA LEU A 222 -1.02 -11.18 -4.54
C LEU A 222 -2.10 -10.12 -4.26
N VAL A 223 -3.25 -10.17 -4.96
CA VAL A 223 -4.35 -9.22 -4.78
C VAL A 223 -4.69 -8.94 -3.32
N PRO A 224 -4.95 -9.94 -2.47
CA PRO A 224 -5.35 -9.68 -1.08
C PRO A 224 -4.28 -8.91 -0.29
N ALA A 225 -3.01 -9.26 -0.46
CA ALA A 225 -1.91 -8.57 0.24
C ALA A 225 -1.72 -7.15 -0.26
N VAL A 226 -1.72 -6.95 -1.59
CA VAL A 226 -1.56 -5.62 -2.21
C VAL A 226 -2.73 -4.72 -1.84
N LEU A 227 -3.96 -5.22 -1.90
CA LEU A 227 -5.17 -4.48 -1.49
C LEU A 227 -5.14 -4.09 -0.02
N ALA A 228 -4.68 -4.98 0.87
CA ALA A 228 -4.53 -4.68 2.29
C ALA A 228 -3.44 -3.62 2.53
N LEU A 229 -2.31 -3.70 1.84
CA LEU A 229 -1.23 -2.70 1.93
C LEU A 229 -1.66 -1.34 1.37
N GLU A 230 -2.32 -1.30 0.21
CA GLU A 230 -2.91 -0.09 -0.37
C GLU A 230 -3.90 0.55 0.60
N SER A 231 -4.78 -0.27 1.18
CA SER A 231 -5.75 0.19 2.19
C SER A 231 -5.06 0.76 3.42
N LEU A 232 -3.97 0.14 3.89
CA LEU A 232 -3.20 0.63 5.04
C LEU A 232 -2.57 2.00 4.73
N VAL A 233 -2.04 2.19 3.52
CA VAL A 233 -1.49 3.48 3.08
C VAL A 233 -2.60 4.54 2.97
N ALA A 234 -3.74 4.20 2.39
CA ALA A 234 -4.91 5.09 2.31
C ALA A 234 -5.40 5.51 3.70
N LEU A 235 -5.48 4.56 4.66
CA LEU A 235 -5.80 4.82 6.05
C LEU A 235 -4.79 5.77 6.70
N ALA A 236 -3.48 5.57 6.48
CA ALA A 236 -2.42 6.40 7.04
C ALA A 236 -2.46 7.84 6.49
N LEU A 237 -2.65 7.98 5.19
CA LEU A 237 -2.76 9.29 4.52
C LEU A 237 -4.04 10.02 4.93
N GLY A 238 -5.19 9.33 4.92
CA GLY A 238 -6.46 9.86 5.37
C GLY A 238 -6.40 10.31 6.83
N TRP A 239 -5.85 9.49 7.73
CA TRP A 239 -5.65 9.84 9.14
C TRP A 239 -4.73 11.05 9.31
N SER A 240 -3.63 11.13 8.56
CA SER A 240 -2.71 12.26 8.58
C SER A 240 -3.35 13.56 8.10
N LEU A 241 -4.17 13.46 7.05
CA LEU A 241 -4.90 14.60 6.50
C LEU A 241 -5.99 15.08 7.47
N TYR A 242 -6.75 14.14 8.07
CA TYR A 242 -7.75 14.40 9.10
C TYR A 242 -7.18 15.19 10.29
N HIS A 243 -6.01 14.78 10.81
CA HIS A 243 -5.35 15.47 11.92
C HIS A 243 -4.89 16.90 11.60
N ARG A 244 -4.72 17.21 10.31
CA ARG A 244 -4.34 18.56 9.88
C ARG A 244 -5.54 19.47 9.60
N LEU A 245 -6.65 18.88 9.16
CA LEU A 245 -7.85 19.63 8.83
C LEU A 245 -8.75 19.87 10.05
N ASN A 246 -8.69 18.98 11.03
CA ASN A 246 -9.53 19.07 12.23
C ASN A 246 -8.76 19.70 13.40
N ARG A 247 -9.41 20.65 14.10
CA ARG A 247 -8.81 21.33 15.27
C ARG A 247 -8.77 20.45 16.51
N ALA A 248 -9.72 19.54 16.66
CA ALA A 248 -9.83 18.59 17.77
C ALA A 248 -9.88 17.16 17.19
N PRO A 249 -8.74 16.63 16.70
CA PRO A 249 -8.72 15.29 16.13
C PRO A 249 -8.83 14.23 17.22
N ILE A 250 -9.40 13.10 16.86
CA ILE A 250 -9.56 11.94 17.72
C ILE A 250 -8.27 11.13 17.74
N GLY A 251 -7.80 10.77 18.92
CA GLY A 251 -6.64 9.89 19.10
C GLY A 251 -5.31 10.52 18.69
N PRO A 252 -4.20 9.79 18.83
CA PRO A 252 -2.89 10.31 18.54
C PRO A 252 -2.65 10.44 17.02
N PRO A 253 -1.89 11.46 16.58
CA PRO A 253 -1.46 11.59 15.20
C PRO A 253 -0.54 10.43 14.79
N LEU A 254 -0.38 10.25 13.48
CA LEU A 254 0.56 9.27 12.96
C LEU A 254 1.98 9.58 13.46
N GLY A 255 2.63 8.59 14.08
CA GLY A 255 4.01 8.68 14.54
C GLY A 255 5.00 8.83 13.37
N ARG A 256 6.27 9.13 13.68
CA ARG A 256 7.31 9.13 12.66
C ARG A 256 7.66 7.69 12.28
N LEU A 257 8.10 7.46 11.05
CA LEU A 257 8.57 6.14 10.62
C LEU A 257 9.67 5.58 11.53
N MET A 258 10.54 6.45 12.06
CA MET A 258 11.60 6.06 12.98
C MET A 258 11.09 5.53 14.32
N ASP A 259 9.86 5.93 14.71
CA ASP A 259 9.21 5.51 15.95
C ASP A 259 8.17 4.42 15.66
N PHE A 260 8.14 3.93 14.41
CA PHE A 260 7.17 2.94 13.99
C PHE A 260 7.39 1.62 14.73
N ARG A 261 6.41 1.27 15.52
CA ARG A 261 6.33 0.00 16.26
C ARG A 261 4.90 -0.49 16.23
N PHE A 262 4.73 -1.78 16.23
CA PHE A 262 3.46 -2.48 16.40
C PHE A 262 3.65 -3.63 17.39
N ASN A 263 2.55 -4.28 17.78
CA ASN A 263 2.57 -5.37 18.72
C ASN A 263 3.46 -6.51 18.21
N ASP A 264 4.44 -6.93 19.03
CA ASP A 264 5.41 -7.97 18.67
C ASP A 264 4.74 -9.33 18.42
N GLN A 265 3.52 -9.54 18.95
CA GLN A 265 2.72 -10.73 18.64
C GLN A 265 2.40 -10.90 17.14
N LEU A 266 2.51 -9.84 16.32
CA LEU A 266 2.32 -9.94 14.87
C LEU A 266 3.40 -10.79 14.17
N VAL A 267 4.48 -11.16 14.86
CA VAL A 267 5.47 -12.14 14.38
C VAL A 267 4.82 -13.48 14.06
N TRP A 268 3.78 -13.85 14.80
CA TRP A 268 3.01 -15.07 14.52
C TRP A 268 2.32 -15.02 13.14
N GLY A 269 1.99 -13.83 12.64
CA GLY A 269 1.52 -13.68 11.25
C GLY A 269 2.55 -14.15 10.24
N VAL A 270 3.83 -13.80 10.43
CA VAL A 270 4.93 -14.27 9.57
C VAL A 270 5.11 -15.78 9.74
N ALA A 271 5.12 -16.28 10.98
CA ALA A 271 5.27 -17.71 11.26
C ALA A 271 4.14 -18.54 10.63
N VAL A 272 2.88 -18.13 10.81
CA VAL A 272 1.71 -18.80 10.21
C VAL A 272 1.78 -18.76 8.68
N GLY A 273 2.08 -17.60 8.10
CA GLY A 273 2.23 -17.45 6.65
C GLY A 273 3.32 -18.36 6.09
N ALA A 274 4.49 -18.43 6.76
CA ALA A 274 5.59 -19.32 6.40
C ALA A 274 5.20 -20.80 6.54
N SER A 275 4.53 -21.17 7.62
CA SER A 275 4.07 -22.54 7.82
C SER A 275 3.08 -22.98 6.74
N ILE A 276 2.10 -22.14 6.39
CA ILE A 276 1.13 -22.44 5.33
C ILE A 276 1.83 -22.55 3.98
N TYR A 277 2.81 -21.68 3.70
CA TYR A 277 3.50 -21.66 2.41
C TYR A 277 4.46 -22.85 2.23
N LEU A 278 5.20 -23.24 3.29
CA LEU A 278 6.28 -24.22 3.23
C LEU A 278 5.80 -25.66 3.45
N LEU A 279 4.78 -25.86 4.29
CA LEU A 279 4.35 -27.21 4.64
C LEU A 279 3.52 -27.85 3.50
N PRO A 280 3.85 -29.09 3.09
CA PRO A 280 3.12 -29.81 2.03
C PRO A 280 1.65 -30.05 2.37
N ALA A 281 1.31 -30.20 3.65
CA ALA A 281 -0.05 -30.39 4.14
C ALA A 281 -1.00 -29.23 3.73
N PHE A 282 -0.48 -28.04 3.43
CA PHE A 282 -1.25 -26.87 3.05
C PHE A 282 -1.09 -26.48 1.56
N ALA A 283 -0.82 -27.48 0.68
CA ALA A 283 -0.56 -27.23 -0.74
C ALA A 283 -1.65 -26.37 -1.42
N GLU A 284 -2.91 -26.57 -1.09
CA GLU A 284 -4.04 -25.80 -1.63
C GLU A 284 -4.11 -24.36 -1.07
N ALA A 285 -3.60 -24.14 0.12
CA ALA A 285 -3.60 -22.85 0.80
C ALA A 285 -2.31 -22.03 0.60
N LYS A 286 -1.35 -22.49 -0.21
CA LYS A 286 -0.07 -21.80 -0.43
C LYS A 286 -0.22 -20.33 -0.82
N ASN A 287 -1.22 -20.02 -1.65
CA ASN A 287 -1.50 -18.64 -2.06
C ASN A 287 -1.93 -17.77 -0.87
N ALA A 288 -2.71 -18.31 0.07
CA ALA A 288 -3.06 -17.60 1.30
C ALA A 288 -1.82 -17.37 2.16
N GLY A 289 -0.97 -18.39 2.33
CA GLY A 289 0.30 -18.29 3.04
C GLY A 289 1.20 -17.21 2.45
N LEU A 290 1.34 -17.15 1.11
CA LEU A 290 2.10 -16.14 0.41
C LEU A 290 1.56 -14.72 0.67
N ASN A 291 0.24 -14.53 0.61
CA ASN A 291 -0.39 -13.23 0.89
C ASN A 291 -0.14 -12.77 2.33
N ILE A 292 -0.25 -13.68 3.29
CA ILE A 292 0.05 -13.41 4.69
C ILE A 292 1.52 -12.99 4.84
N LEU A 293 2.47 -13.71 4.22
CA LEU A 293 3.89 -13.39 4.24
C LEU A 293 4.18 -12.03 3.61
N VAL A 294 3.60 -11.72 2.46
CA VAL A 294 3.80 -10.43 1.79
C VAL A 294 3.25 -9.29 2.64
N PHE A 295 2.07 -9.44 3.24
CA PHE A 295 1.47 -8.41 4.08
C PHE A 295 2.30 -8.17 5.35
N PHE A 296 2.53 -9.18 6.17
CA PHE A 296 3.30 -9.02 7.40
C PHE A 296 4.77 -8.73 7.14
N GLY A 297 5.37 -9.34 6.10
CA GLY A 297 6.72 -9.04 5.66
C GLY A 297 6.90 -7.57 5.33
N SER A 298 5.95 -6.95 4.62
CA SER A 298 5.96 -5.52 4.33
C SER A 298 5.89 -4.65 5.59
N LEU A 299 5.12 -5.05 6.60
CA LEU A 299 5.09 -4.34 7.89
C LEU A 299 6.44 -4.43 8.61
N TYR A 300 7.10 -5.60 8.58
CA TYR A 300 8.43 -5.76 9.16
C TYR A 300 9.51 -5.00 8.38
N ILE A 301 9.39 -4.91 7.05
CA ILE A 301 10.26 -4.04 6.23
C ILE A 301 10.07 -2.57 6.66
N LEU A 302 8.85 -2.09 6.85
CA LEU A 302 8.60 -0.72 7.34
C LEU A 302 9.20 -0.48 8.73
N ARG A 303 9.09 -1.46 9.64
CA ARG A 303 9.72 -1.41 10.98
C ARG A 303 11.24 -1.31 10.86
N GLY A 304 11.85 -2.13 10.01
CA GLY A 304 13.29 -2.11 9.75
C GLY A 304 13.78 -0.83 9.09
N LEU A 305 13.04 -0.28 8.12
CA LEU A 305 13.31 1.04 7.54
C LEU A 305 13.25 2.15 8.61
N GLY A 306 12.34 2.03 9.57
CA GLY A 306 12.27 2.90 10.74
C GLY A 306 13.55 2.84 11.57
N ILE A 307 14.08 1.64 11.83
CA ILE A 307 15.33 1.41 12.57
C ILE A 307 16.53 1.99 11.79
N LEU A 308 16.63 1.68 10.50
CA LEU A 308 17.67 2.24 9.63
C LEU A 308 17.65 3.77 9.63
N GLY A 309 16.46 4.36 9.53
CA GLY A 309 16.28 5.81 9.62
C GLY A 309 16.66 6.37 10.99
N TRP A 310 16.45 5.62 12.08
CA TRP A 310 16.87 6.02 13.42
C TRP A 310 18.39 5.92 13.59
N ILE A 311 19.01 4.82 13.18
CA ILE A 311 20.47 4.62 13.20
C ILE A 311 21.16 5.71 12.38
N SER A 312 20.62 6.11 11.23
CA SER A 312 21.21 7.09 10.32
C SER A 312 21.31 8.52 10.88
N LYS A 313 20.67 8.83 12.01
CA LYS A 313 20.81 10.14 12.67
C LYS A 313 22.17 10.36 13.32
N GLY A 314 22.87 9.29 13.71
CA GLY A 314 24.20 9.36 14.34
C GLY A 314 25.35 9.44 13.32
N ARG A 315 26.58 9.75 13.79
CA ARG A 315 27.79 9.69 12.94
C ARG A 315 28.03 8.29 12.38
N VAL A 316 27.86 7.26 13.19
CA VAL A 316 27.99 5.84 12.81
C VAL A 316 26.90 5.46 11.80
N GLY A 317 25.70 5.95 12.00
CA GLY A 317 24.58 5.67 11.08
C GLY A 317 24.77 6.28 9.69
N ARG A 318 25.40 7.45 9.58
CA ARG A 318 25.77 8.03 8.27
C ARG A 318 26.78 7.16 7.53
N LEU A 319 27.71 6.56 8.26
CA LEU A 319 28.71 5.64 7.70
C LEU A 319 28.03 4.34 7.22
N VAL A 320 27.16 3.76 8.05
CA VAL A 320 26.35 2.58 7.68
C VAL A 320 25.46 2.89 6.46
N PHE A 321 24.82 4.07 6.43
CA PHE A 321 23.99 4.49 5.28
C PHE A 321 24.84 4.71 4.02
N ALA A 322 26.05 5.23 4.14
CA ALA A 322 26.99 5.34 3.03
C ALA A 322 27.45 3.97 2.54
N MET A 323 27.73 3.02 3.45
CA MET A 323 28.08 1.64 3.07
C MET A 323 26.92 0.92 2.38
N VAL A 324 25.70 1.01 2.93
CA VAL A 324 24.49 0.44 2.31
C VAL A 324 24.21 1.11 0.97
N GLY A 325 24.35 2.45 0.90
CA GLY A 325 24.18 3.20 -0.34
C GLY A 325 25.23 2.81 -1.41
N SER A 326 26.49 2.61 -1.01
CA SER A 326 27.54 2.14 -1.92
C SER A 326 27.29 0.71 -2.39
N PHE A 327 26.82 -0.15 -1.50
CA PHE A 327 26.45 -1.53 -1.85
C PHE A 327 25.27 -1.55 -2.82
N VAL A 328 24.23 -0.74 -2.58
CA VAL A 328 23.09 -0.58 -3.47
C VAL A 328 23.52 -0.05 -4.84
N LEU A 329 24.40 0.98 -4.84
CA LEU A 329 24.95 1.51 -6.09
C LEU A 329 25.76 0.46 -6.84
N ALA A 330 26.56 -0.34 -6.13
CA ALA A 330 27.32 -1.44 -6.74
C ALA A 330 26.38 -2.51 -7.33
N VAL A 331 25.26 -2.82 -6.65
CA VAL A 331 24.25 -3.75 -7.16
C VAL A 331 23.51 -3.17 -8.37
N ILE A 332 23.19 -1.87 -8.38
CA ILE A 332 22.58 -1.18 -9.54
C ILE A 332 23.55 -1.22 -10.74
N LEU A 333 24.83 -0.99 -10.50
CA LEU A 333 25.84 -1.07 -11.56
C LEU A 333 26.01 -2.51 -12.06
N ALA A 334 25.96 -3.51 -11.18
CA ALA A 334 26.01 -4.91 -11.55
C ALA A 334 24.76 -5.34 -12.34
N ASP A 335 23.58 -4.84 -11.97
CA ASP A 335 22.31 -5.06 -12.68
C ASP A 335 22.34 -4.40 -14.08
N ALA A 336 22.90 -3.21 -14.20
CA ALA A 336 23.17 -2.55 -15.48
C ALA A 336 24.14 -3.31 -16.39
N LEU A 337 24.96 -4.20 -15.80
CA LEU A 337 25.85 -5.13 -16.51
C LEU A 337 25.21 -6.49 -16.82
N GLY A 338 23.90 -6.66 -16.53
CA GLY A 338 23.12 -7.84 -16.88
C GLY A 338 23.03 -8.91 -15.78
N PHE A 339 23.35 -8.58 -14.52
CA PHE A 339 23.13 -9.44 -13.37
C PHE A 339 21.76 -9.13 -12.72
N LEU A 340 20.85 -10.05 -12.85
CA LEU A 340 19.39 -10.02 -12.57
C LEU A 340 18.96 -9.90 -11.09
N ILE A 341 19.57 -9.08 -10.27
CA ILE A 341 19.09 -8.87 -8.90
C ILE A 341 18.64 -7.42 -8.73
N SER A 342 17.32 -7.18 -8.68
CA SER A 342 16.79 -5.86 -8.37
C SER A 342 17.49 -5.27 -7.14
N PRO A 343 18.08 -4.07 -7.20
CA PRO A 343 18.82 -3.45 -6.10
C PRO A 343 17.94 -3.20 -4.86
N LEU A 344 16.62 -3.23 -5.03
CA LEU A 344 15.68 -3.09 -3.92
C LEU A 344 15.59 -4.35 -3.05
N PHE A 345 15.91 -5.53 -3.62
CA PHE A 345 15.80 -6.78 -2.88
C PHE A 345 16.73 -6.87 -1.66
N PRO A 346 18.04 -6.59 -1.74
CA PRO A 346 18.91 -6.63 -0.57
C PRO A 346 18.54 -5.58 0.49
N ILE A 347 18.04 -4.41 0.09
CA ILE A 347 17.57 -3.40 1.05
C ILE A 347 16.32 -3.91 1.76
N ALA A 348 15.38 -4.47 1.04
CA ALA A 348 14.16 -5.04 1.61
C ALA A 348 14.48 -6.20 2.54
N ALA A 349 15.40 -7.10 2.14
CA ALA A 349 15.84 -8.23 2.96
C ALA A 349 16.53 -7.77 4.26
N LEU A 350 17.43 -6.78 4.18
CA LEU A 350 18.07 -6.19 5.34
C LEU A 350 17.05 -5.50 6.26
N ALA A 351 16.16 -4.71 5.69
CA ALA A 351 15.09 -4.04 6.45
C ALA A 351 14.17 -5.07 7.12
N PHE A 352 13.79 -6.14 6.40
CA PHE A 352 13.00 -7.22 6.96
C PHE A 352 13.72 -7.90 8.15
N ALA A 353 14.98 -8.25 7.98
CA ALA A 353 15.77 -8.88 9.04
C ALA A 353 15.92 -7.98 10.28
N LEU A 354 16.20 -6.69 10.08
CA LEU A 354 16.28 -5.72 11.19
C LEU A 354 14.92 -5.52 11.87
N GLY A 355 13.83 -5.40 11.08
CA GLY A 355 12.48 -5.24 11.62
C GLY A 355 12.02 -6.46 12.39
N LEU A 356 12.29 -7.65 11.89
CA LEU A 356 11.99 -8.91 12.56
C LEU A 356 12.85 -9.09 13.82
N GLY A 357 14.17 -8.81 13.73
CA GLY A 357 15.09 -8.90 14.85
C GLY A 357 14.76 -7.93 16.00
N ASP A 358 14.19 -6.76 15.71
CA ASP A 358 13.74 -5.78 16.71
C ASP A 358 12.64 -6.31 17.64
N THR A 359 11.98 -7.39 17.26
CA THR A 359 10.97 -8.07 18.10
C THR A 359 11.62 -8.68 19.35
N TRP A 360 12.87 -9.13 19.25
CA TRP A 360 13.60 -9.78 20.36
C TRP A 360 14.74 -8.95 20.95
N LEU A 361 15.41 -8.13 20.10
CA LEU A 361 16.66 -7.49 20.46
C LEU A 361 16.53 -6.02 20.89
N ASP A 362 15.38 -5.37 20.66
CA ASP A 362 15.17 -3.91 20.87
C ASP A 362 16.42 -3.08 20.51
N TRP A 363 16.78 -3.07 19.22
CA TRP A 363 17.97 -2.39 18.69
C TRP A 363 18.11 -0.94 19.17
N ARG A 364 16.99 -0.24 19.40
CA ARG A 364 16.96 1.15 19.85
C ARG A 364 17.44 1.30 21.28
N ALA A 365 17.07 0.36 22.15
CA ALA A 365 17.53 0.35 23.56
C ALA A 365 19.02 -0.03 23.66
N MET A 366 19.50 -0.93 22.79
CA MET A 366 20.90 -1.38 22.81
C MET A 366 21.90 -0.30 22.36
N ILE A 367 21.49 0.56 21.41
CA ILE A 367 22.36 1.56 20.79
C ILE A 367 22.30 2.91 21.53
N GLN A 368 21.29 3.15 22.38
CA GLN A 368 21.26 4.35 23.22
C GLN A 368 22.39 4.27 24.27
N PRO A 369 23.29 5.26 24.32
CA PRO A 369 24.25 5.31 25.42
C PRO A 369 23.43 5.39 26.72
N LYS A 370 23.69 4.47 27.64
CA LYS A 370 23.17 4.59 29.00
C LYS A 370 23.75 5.91 29.56
N THR A 371 22.89 6.93 29.67
CA THR A 371 23.25 8.12 30.44
C THR A 371 23.38 7.67 31.89
N VAL A 372 24.60 7.49 32.32
CA VAL A 372 24.99 7.28 33.71
C VAL A 372 24.87 8.61 34.44
#